data_4359f1e3f5d2e3d3667d19fe648e6871
#
_entry.id   4359f1e3f5d2e3d3667d19fe648e6871
#
_cell.length_a   1.000
_cell.length_b   1.000
_cell.length_c   1.000
_cell.angle_alpha   90.00
_cell.angle_beta   90.00
_cell.angle_gamma   90.00
#
_symmetry.space_group_name_H-M   'P 1'
#
loop_
_entity.id
_entity.type
_entity.pdbx_description
1 polymer ?
#
loop_
_entity_poly.entity_id
_entity_poly.type
_entity_poly.pdbx_seq_one_letter_code
_entity_poly.pdbx_strand_id
1 'polypeptide(L)'
;EMQRSLVGSEMCIRDRNSIVTSDQTHTNNVRKVTEKDRGKGIVIPRDYTDTDGMITNVPGLVLATFYADCVPLYFADPVNHAIGLSHSGWRGTVQKIGAVTIEKMSEEYGSNPKDLKVAIGPSICQECYEVSEDVIEEFEKVFDKKYRNRLFYRKENGKYQLNLWMANKIIFLEAGIPEAVSYTHLRAHETT
;
A
#
# COMPACT_ATOMS: atom_id res chain seq x y z
N GLU A 1 -20.21 -13.25 15.19
CA GLU A 1 -21.43 -12.60 14.64
C GLU A 1 -21.19 -11.82 13.34
N MET A 2 -19.96 -11.53 12.97
CA MET A 2 -19.61 -10.84 11.71
C MET A 2 -19.80 -11.69 10.44
N GLN A 3 -20.17 -12.96 10.56
CA GLN A 3 -20.29 -13.89 9.41
C GLN A 3 -21.69 -13.97 8.77
N ARG A 4 -22.68 -13.26 9.28
CA ARG A 4 -24.06 -13.42 8.81
C ARG A 4 -24.56 -12.38 7.81
N SER A 5 -23.77 -11.37 7.44
CA SER A 5 -24.20 -10.33 6.51
C SER A 5 -23.64 -10.42 5.10
N LEU A 6 -22.90 -11.48 4.78
CA LEU A 6 -22.34 -11.66 3.45
C LEU A 6 -23.22 -12.63 2.63
N VAL A 7 -24.11 -12.08 1.85
CA VAL A 7 -24.67 -12.75 0.69
C VAL A 7 -23.46 -13.12 -0.18
N GLY A 8 -23.10 -14.40 -0.22
CA GLY A 8 -21.91 -14.86 -0.93
C GLY A 8 -20.87 -15.58 -0.04
N SER A 9 -21.22 -15.94 1.20
CA SER A 9 -20.32 -16.70 2.08
C SER A 9 -19.75 -17.97 1.43
N GLU A 10 -20.49 -18.61 0.54
CA GLU A 10 -20.01 -19.76 -0.22
C GLU A 10 -18.94 -19.40 -1.26
N MET A 11 -19.05 -18.24 -1.92
CA MET A 11 -18.01 -17.72 -2.79
C MET A 11 -16.73 -17.43 -2.00
N CYS A 12 -16.84 -16.76 -0.84
CA CYS A 12 -15.70 -16.50 0.04
C CYS A 12 -15.02 -17.79 0.53
N ILE A 13 -15.76 -18.87 0.76
CA ILE A 13 -15.19 -20.15 1.16
C ILE A 13 -14.44 -20.81 0.01
N ARG A 14 -14.95 -20.76 -1.21
CA ARG A 14 -14.31 -21.33 -2.41
C ARG A 14 -13.00 -20.60 -2.74
N ASP A 15 -12.97 -19.29 -2.52
CA ASP A 15 -11.83 -18.45 -2.91
C ASP A 15 -10.75 -18.33 -1.83
N ARG A 16 -10.97 -18.82 -0.60
CA ARG A 16 -9.99 -18.75 0.49
C ARG A 16 -8.63 -19.37 0.11
N ASN A 17 -8.64 -20.44 -0.66
CA ASN A 17 -7.41 -21.07 -1.15
C ASN A 17 -6.65 -20.20 -2.17
N SER A 18 -7.29 -19.17 -2.71
CA SER A 18 -6.66 -18.25 -3.66
C SER A 18 -6.08 -17.00 -2.98
N ILE A 19 -6.38 -16.77 -1.69
CA ILE A 19 -5.95 -15.60 -0.96
C ILE A 19 -4.55 -15.82 -0.39
N VAL A 20 -3.70 -14.81 -0.54
CA VAL A 20 -2.36 -14.75 0.08
C VAL A 20 -2.28 -13.46 0.89
N THR A 21 -1.84 -13.54 2.14
CA THR A 21 -1.70 -12.36 3.01
C THR A 21 -0.24 -11.99 3.23
N SER A 22 0.00 -10.71 3.39
CA SER A 22 1.29 -10.19 3.86
C SER A 22 1.54 -10.48 5.34
N ASP A 23 2.78 -10.30 5.78
CA ASP A 23 3.19 -10.27 7.19
C ASP A 23 3.69 -8.87 7.52
N GLN A 24 2.76 -7.97 7.82
CA GLN A 24 2.98 -6.54 7.90
C GLN A 24 3.73 -6.14 9.18
N THR A 25 4.95 -5.68 9.03
CA THR A 25 5.85 -5.24 10.11
C THR A 25 6.36 -3.81 9.90
N HIS A 26 5.76 -3.07 8.95
CA HIS A 26 6.09 -1.70 8.58
C HIS A 26 7.48 -1.56 7.94
N THR A 27 7.85 -2.51 7.12
CA THR A 27 9.07 -2.50 6.30
C THR A 27 8.77 -1.98 4.88
N ASN A 28 9.74 -2.06 3.99
CA ASN A 28 9.55 -1.87 2.54
C ASN A 28 9.79 -3.14 1.74
N ASN A 29 9.74 -4.31 2.38
CA ASN A 29 9.93 -5.58 1.71
C ASN A 29 8.73 -5.94 0.85
N VAL A 30 8.97 -6.20 -0.44
CA VAL A 30 7.97 -6.60 -1.42
C VAL A 30 8.26 -8.01 -1.92
N ARG A 31 7.27 -8.90 -1.76
CA ARG A 31 7.36 -10.31 -2.13
C ARG A 31 6.68 -10.58 -3.48
N LYS A 32 7.35 -11.32 -4.36
CA LYS A 32 6.70 -11.99 -5.49
C LYS A 32 5.91 -13.19 -4.99
N VAL A 33 4.61 -13.18 -5.27
CA VAL A 33 3.67 -14.24 -4.92
C VAL A 33 3.40 -15.10 -6.15
N THR A 34 3.46 -16.42 -5.98
CA THR A 34 3.31 -17.40 -7.04
C THR A 34 2.19 -18.40 -6.73
N GLU A 35 1.92 -19.31 -7.65
CA GLU A 35 0.94 -20.39 -7.45
C GLU A 35 1.20 -21.21 -6.16
N LYS A 36 2.47 -21.35 -5.76
CA LYS A 36 2.88 -22.08 -4.54
C LYS A 36 2.49 -21.38 -3.24
N ASP A 37 2.10 -20.11 -3.33
CA ASP A 37 1.74 -19.30 -2.16
C ASP A 37 0.24 -19.30 -1.88
N ARG A 38 -0.57 -19.99 -2.71
CA ARG A 38 -2.03 -20.06 -2.53
C ARG A 38 -2.42 -20.46 -1.12
N GLY A 39 -3.32 -19.69 -0.51
CA GLY A 39 -3.88 -19.94 0.82
C GLY A 39 -2.97 -19.54 1.99
N LYS A 40 -1.73 -19.10 1.74
CA LYS A 40 -0.80 -18.71 2.81
C LYS A 40 -1.32 -17.51 3.60
N GLY A 41 -1.38 -17.68 4.91
CA GLY A 41 -1.89 -16.73 5.88
C GLY A 41 -3.40 -16.75 6.09
N ILE A 42 -4.15 -17.57 5.33
CA ILE A 42 -5.60 -17.80 5.51
C ILE A 42 -5.90 -19.27 5.79
N VAL A 43 -5.45 -20.16 4.92
CA VAL A 43 -5.75 -21.61 4.98
C VAL A 43 -4.56 -22.39 5.51
N ILE A 44 -3.37 -22.00 5.12
CA ILE A 44 -2.11 -22.58 5.55
C ILE A 44 -1.22 -21.50 6.18
N PRO A 45 -0.32 -21.87 7.10
CA PRO A 45 0.64 -20.94 7.67
C PRO A 45 1.53 -20.28 6.60
N ARG A 46 1.92 -19.04 6.85
CA ARG A 46 2.98 -18.38 6.08
C ARG A 46 4.34 -19.00 6.40
N ASP A 47 5.20 -19.06 5.41
CA ASP A 47 6.61 -19.47 5.52
C ASP A 47 7.57 -18.28 5.25
N TYR A 48 7.05 -17.07 5.38
CA TYR A 48 7.76 -15.79 5.23
C TYR A 48 7.32 -14.80 6.30
N THR A 49 8.20 -13.84 6.58
CA THR A 49 8.02 -12.74 7.55
C THR A 49 8.36 -11.42 6.89
N ASP A 50 8.12 -10.32 7.62
CA ASP A 50 8.55 -8.96 7.24
C ASP A 50 8.18 -8.57 5.80
N THR A 51 6.94 -8.79 5.43
CA THR A 51 6.44 -8.56 4.08
C THR A 51 5.30 -7.55 4.12
N ASP A 52 5.54 -6.33 3.68
CA ASP A 52 4.54 -5.25 3.62
C ASP A 52 4.00 -5.00 2.21
N GLY A 53 4.64 -5.57 1.18
CA GLY A 53 4.18 -5.52 -0.20
C GLY A 53 4.16 -6.89 -0.86
N MET A 54 3.25 -7.07 -1.79
CA MET A 54 3.14 -8.29 -2.60
C MET A 54 2.84 -7.94 -4.05
N ILE A 55 3.43 -8.69 -4.97
CA ILE A 55 3.16 -8.60 -6.41
C ILE A 55 2.90 -9.99 -7.00
N THR A 56 2.06 -10.07 -8.02
CA THR A 56 1.81 -11.32 -8.74
C THR A 56 1.32 -11.06 -10.17
N ASN A 57 1.63 -11.98 -11.07
CA ASN A 57 1.02 -12.10 -12.40
C ASN A 57 0.25 -13.42 -12.57
N VAL A 58 0.00 -14.14 -11.48
CA VAL A 58 -0.74 -15.41 -11.51
C VAL A 58 -2.23 -15.12 -11.52
N PRO A 59 -2.98 -15.53 -12.57
CA PRO A 59 -4.42 -15.32 -12.62
C PRO A 59 -5.15 -16.02 -11.47
N GLY A 60 -6.14 -15.35 -10.90
CA GLY A 60 -6.98 -15.89 -9.83
C GLY A 60 -6.29 -15.95 -8.45
N LEU A 61 -5.08 -15.42 -8.28
CA LEU A 61 -4.53 -15.14 -6.95
C LEU A 61 -5.09 -13.80 -6.44
N VAL A 62 -5.45 -13.79 -5.16
CA VAL A 62 -5.94 -12.61 -4.44
C VAL A 62 -4.91 -12.19 -3.41
N LEU A 63 -4.39 -10.98 -3.55
CA LEU A 63 -3.50 -10.38 -2.55
C LEU A 63 -4.35 -9.69 -1.48
N ALA A 64 -4.07 -9.96 -0.21
CA ALA A 64 -4.80 -9.34 0.90
C ALA A 64 -3.84 -8.77 1.95
N THR A 65 -4.13 -7.55 2.37
CA THR A 65 -3.43 -6.81 3.42
C THR A 65 -4.45 -6.18 4.36
N PHE A 66 -4.04 -5.86 5.58
CA PHE A 66 -4.94 -5.38 6.62
C PHE A 66 -4.54 -3.97 7.05
N TYR A 67 -5.54 -3.12 7.26
CA TYR A 67 -5.35 -1.70 7.55
C TYR A 67 -6.26 -1.23 8.67
N ALA A 68 -5.73 -0.34 9.50
CA ALA A 68 -6.50 0.59 10.31
C ALA A 68 -6.32 2.00 9.71
N ASP A 69 -5.19 2.63 9.96
CA ASP A 69 -4.88 4.01 9.54
C ASP A 69 -3.89 4.08 8.38
N CYS A 70 -3.04 3.06 8.22
CA CYS A 70 -2.01 3.01 7.20
C CYS A 70 -2.58 3.00 5.78
N VAL A 71 -1.77 3.43 4.81
CA VAL A 71 -2.19 3.67 3.43
C VAL A 71 -2.09 2.40 2.58
N PRO A 72 -3.21 1.92 1.99
CA PRO A 72 -3.18 0.91 0.94
C PRO A 72 -2.65 1.50 -0.38
N LEU A 73 -1.69 0.83 -0.99
CA LEU A 73 -1.17 1.18 -2.30
C LEU A 73 -1.49 0.05 -3.28
N TYR A 74 -2.28 0.36 -4.31
CA TYR A 74 -2.70 -0.58 -5.34
C TYR A 74 -1.95 -0.32 -6.63
N PHE A 75 -1.54 -1.42 -7.29
CA PHE A 75 -0.82 -1.38 -8.57
C PHE A 75 -1.46 -2.35 -9.54
N ALA A 76 -1.66 -1.93 -10.78
CA ALA A 76 -2.11 -2.78 -11.85
C ALA A 76 -1.31 -2.50 -13.11
N ASP A 77 -0.77 -3.56 -13.71
CA ASP A 77 -0.14 -3.53 -15.03
C ASP A 77 -1.06 -4.23 -16.03
N PRO A 78 -1.79 -3.48 -16.86
CA PRO A 78 -2.66 -4.08 -17.86
C PRO A 78 -1.91 -4.70 -19.04
N VAL A 79 -0.63 -4.33 -19.24
CA VAL A 79 0.20 -4.82 -20.33
C VAL A 79 0.79 -6.19 -20.01
N ASN A 80 1.34 -6.34 -18.82
CA ASN A 80 1.98 -7.59 -18.37
C ASN A 80 1.06 -8.44 -17.49
N HIS A 81 -0.22 -8.04 -17.32
CA HIS A 81 -1.22 -8.74 -16.52
C HIS A 81 -0.75 -9.03 -15.09
N ALA A 82 -0.10 -8.03 -14.46
CA ALA A 82 0.40 -8.13 -13.10
C ALA A 82 -0.30 -7.13 -12.17
N ILE A 83 -0.37 -7.51 -10.89
CA ILE A 83 -0.92 -6.67 -9.84
C ILE A 83 0.04 -6.57 -8.66
N GLY A 84 -0.07 -5.49 -7.91
CA GLY A 84 0.65 -5.28 -6.65
C GLY A 84 -0.26 -4.67 -5.58
N LEU A 85 0.06 -4.97 -4.33
CA LEU A 85 -0.62 -4.43 -3.16
C LEU A 85 0.41 -4.22 -2.06
N SER A 86 0.52 -2.99 -1.53
CA SER A 86 1.49 -2.66 -0.51
C SER A 86 0.88 -1.87 0.64
N HIS A 87 1.34 -2.16 1.86
CA HIS A 87 0.97 -1.50 3.09
C HIS A 87 1.97 -0.38 3.41
N SER A 88 1.53 0.87 3.37
CA SER A 88 2.38 2.04 3.56
C SER A 88 1.97 2.82 4.81
N GLY A 89 2.46 2.41 5.97
CA GLY A 89 2.51 3.26 7.16
C GLY A 89 3.59 4.34 7.01
N TRP A 90 3.79 5.22 8.01
CA TRP A 90 4.80 6.27 7.91
C TRP A 90 6.22 5.71 7.69
N ARG A 91 6.56 4.57 8.32
CA ARG A 91 7.87 3.90 8.12
C ARG A 91 8.03 3.37 6.69
N GLY A 92 7.02 2.67 6.17
CA GLY A 92 7.01 2.20 4.79
C GLY A 92 7.04 3.36 3.78
N THR A 93 6.40 4.49 4.11
CA THR A 93 6.42 5.70 3.28
C THR A 93 7.83 6.31 3.20
N VAL A 94 8.53 6.52 4.33
CA VAL A 94 9.90 7.04 4.30
C VAL A 94 10.88 6.06 3.67
N GLN A 95 10.63 4.77 3.75
CA GLN A 95 11.39 3.73 3.05
C GLN A 95 10.95 3.57 1.57
N LYS A 96 10.02 4.41 1.10
CA LYS A 96 9.54 4.45 -0.30
C LYS A 96 8.99 3.11 -0.82
N ILE A 97 8.22 2.38 0.00
CA ILE A 97 7.65 1.08 -0.39
C ILE A 97 6.89 1.12 -1.72
N GLY A 98 6.24 2.23 -2.05
CA GLY A 98 5.58 2.42 -3.34
C GLY A 98 6.53 2.34 -4.52
N ALA A 99 7.71 2.99 -4.43
CA ALA A 99 8.74 2.93 -5.45
C ALA A 99 9.38 1.53 -5.53
N VAL A 100 9.66 0.91 -4.37
CA VAL A 100 10.17 -0.47 -4.31
C VAL A 100 9.22 -1.45 -4.97
N THR A 101 7.90 -1.26 -4.80
CA THR A 101 6.89 -2.11 -5.45
C THR A 101 6.93 -1.95 -6.98
N ILE A 102 7.03 -0.71 -7.47
CA ILE A 102 7.13 -0.42 -8.91
C ILE A 102 8.40 -1.03 -9.50
N GLU A 103 9.55 -0.84 -8.82
CA GLU A 103 10.83 -1.43 -9.21
C GLU A 103 10.75 -2.95 -9.28
N LYS A 104 10.18 -3.57 -8.24
CA LYS A 104 9.98 -5.03 -8.20
C LYS A 104 9.08 -5.55 -9.33
N MET A 105 8.01 -4.82 -9.67
CA MET A 105 7.16 -5.16 -10.82
C MET A 105 7.92 -5.03 -12.14
N SER A 106 8.81 -4.03 -12.26
CA SER A 106 9.65 -3.85 -13.44
C SER A 106 10.67 -4.99 -13.58
N GLU A 107 11.32 -5.38 -12.49
CA GLU A 107 12.29 -6.50 -12.47
C GLU A 107 11.64 -7.85 -12.80
N GLU A 108 10.48 -8.14 -12.19
CA GLU A 108 9.88 -9.47 -12.25
C GLU A 108 8.98 -9.68 -13.48
N TYR A 109 8.37 -8.61 -14.00
CA TYR A 109 7.36 -8.70 -15.06
C TYR A 109 7.66 -7.80 -16.26
N GLY A 110 8.73 -6.99 -16.22
CA GLY A 110 9.02 -6.01 -17.26
C GLY A 110 8.05 -4.83 -17.27
N SER A 111 7.38 -4.57 -16.17
CA SER A 111 6.41 -3.47 -16.04
C SER A 111 7.08 -2.11 -16.30
N ASN A 112 6.50 -1.31 -17.19
CA ASN A 112 6.95 0.06 -17.38
C ASN A 112 6.12 0.98 -16.47
N PRO A 113 6.74 1.83 -15.63
CA PRO A 113 6.02 2.75 -14.76
C PRO A 113 4.96 3.60 -15.48
N LYS A 114 5.17 3.94 -16.73
CA LYS A 114 4.22 4.74 -17.54
C LYS A 114 2.93 4.01 -17.88
N ASP A 115 2.95 2.68 -17.87
CA ASP A 115 1.80 1.84 -18.21
C ASP A 115 1.04 1.39 -16.95
N LEU A 116 1.68 1.51 -15.77
CA LEU A 116 1.07 1.16 -14.50
C LEU A 116 -0.10 2.09 -14.14
N LYS A 117 -1.17 1.50 -13.63
CA LYS A 117 -2.26 2.19 -12.96
C LYS A 117 -2.06 2.01 -11.46
N VAL A 118 -2.00 3.13 -10.72
CA VAL A 118 -1.81 3.10 -9.27
C VAL A 118 -2.95 3.81 -8.55
N ALA A 119 -3.28 3.35 -7.36
CA ALA A 119 -4.25 4.02 -6.51
C ALA A 119 -3.80 4.03 -5.05
N ILE A 120 -4.10 5.14 -4.38
CA ILE A 120 -3.97 5.30 -2.93
C ILE A 120 -5.34 5.06 -2.33
N GLY A 121 -5.47 4.01 -1.51
CA GLY A 121 -6.74 3.61 -0.93
C GLY A 121 -7.15 4.46 0.28
N PRO A 122 -8.40 4.26 0.77
CA PRO A 122 -8.91 4.92 1.97
C PRO A 122 -8.01 4.64 3.18
N SER A 123 -7.68 5.70 3.91
CA SER A 123 -6.79 5.65 5.08
C SER A 123 -6.90 6.94 5.89
N ILE A 124 -6.09 7.09 6.94
CA ILE A 124 -6.10 8.28 7.78
C ILE A 124 -5.82 9.55 6.98
N CYS A 125 -6.66 10.56 7.15
CA CYS A 125 -6.48 11.87 6.50
C CYS A 125 -5.46 12.73 7.25
N GLN A 126 -4.96 13.79 6.59
CA GLN A 126 -3.98 14.69 7.18
C GLN A 126 -4.48 15.31 8.48
N GLU A 127 -5.74 15.73 8.54
CA GLU A 127 -6.32 16.42 9.70
C GLU A 127 -6.47 15.50 10.91
N CYS A 128 -6.48 14.18 10.69
CA CYS A 128 -6.59 13.16 11.74
C CYS A 128 -5.23 12.59 12.16
N TYR A 129 -4.18 12.75 11.32
CA TYR A 129 -2.89 12.10 11.55
C TYR A 129 -1.88 13.02 12.22
N GLU A 130 -1.97 13.08 13.56
CA GLU A 130 -1.05 13.84 14.40
C GLU A 130 0.19 13.01 14.74
N VAL A 131 1.38 13.58 14.49
CA VAL A 131 2.68 12.95 14.76
C VAL A 131 3.59 13.89 15.54
N SER A 132 4.64 13.33 16.14
CA SER A 132 5.71 14.08 16.81
C SER A 132 6.84 14.45 15.86
N GLU A 133 7.75 15.29 16.34
CA GLU A 133 8.83 15.88 15.55
C GLU A 133 9.80 14.82 14.99
N ASP A 134 10.08 13.76 15.74
CA ASP A 134 10.92 12.64 15.31
C ASP A 134 10.46 11.99 14.01
N VAL A 135 9.13 11.86 13.83
CA VAL A 135 8.57 11.35 12.56
C VAL A 135 8.81 12.35 11.43
N ILE A 136 8.63 13.65 11.69
CA ILE A 136 8.84 14.70 10.68
C ILE A 136 10.30 14.76 10.24
N GLU A 137 11.25 14.61 11.16
CA GLU A 137 12.68 14.54 10.84
C GLU A 137 13.00 13.41 9.84
N GLU A 138 12.35 12.25 9.96
CA GLU A 138 12.51 11.15 9.00
C GLU A 138 11.96 11.53 7.61
N PHE A 139 10.83 12.25 7.55
CA PHE A 139 10.30 12.75 6.28
C PHE A 139 11.21 13.82 5.65
N GLU A 140 11.78 14.72 6.45
CA GLU A 140 12.70 15.75 5.96
C GLU A 140 14.02 15.20 5.41
N LYS A 141 14.45 14.01 5.85
CA LYS A 141 15.62 13.31 5.29
C LYS A 141 15.37 12.74 3.90
N VAL A 142 14.13 12.37 3.60
CA VAL A 142 13.76 11.60 2.41
C VAL A 142 13.13 12.46 1.31
N PHE A 143 12.34 13.47 1.68
CA PHE A 143 11.62 14.32 0.74
C PHE A 143 12.30 15.67 0.55
N ASP A 144 12.31 16.15 -0.71
CA ASP A 144 12.82 17.48 -1.04
C ASP A 144 12.08 18.58 -0.26
N LYS A 145 12.81 19.57 0.22
CA LYS A 145 12.28 20.73 0.97
C LYS A 145 11.12 21.45 0.26
N LYS A 146 11.08 21.42 -1.07
CA LYS A 146 9.99 22.01 -1.87
C LYS A 146 8.62 21.39 -1.58
N TYR A 147 8.58 20.14 -1.07
CA TYR A 147 7.34 19.44 -0.74
C TYR A 147 6.87 19.67 0.69
N ARG A 148 7.69 20.27 1.56
CA ARG A 148 7.44 20.40 3.00
C ARG A 148 6.03 20.88 3.33
N ASN A 149 5.61 22.00 2.77
CA ASN A 149 4.29 22.58 3.05
C ASN A 149 3.10 21.77 2.53
N ARG A 150 3.34 20.79 1.66
CA ARG A 150 2.35 19.85 1.14
C ARG A 150 2.27 18.58 1.99
N LEU A 151 3.35 18.26 2.70
CA LEU A 151 3.48 17.03 3.48
C LEU A 151 2.99 17.21 4.91
N PHE A 152 3.31 18.32 5.54
CA PHE A 152 2.94 18.53 6.94
C PHE A 152 2.90 20.00 7.33
N TYR A 153 2.20 20.26 8.43
CA TYR A 153 2.22 21.56 9.10
C TYR A 153 2.26 21.37 10.61
N ARG A 154 2.86 22.36 11.31
CA ARG A 154 2.98 22.38 12.78
C ARG A 154 1.73 22.95 13.42
N LYS A 155 1.28 22.32 14.50
CA LYS A 155 0.18 22.79 15.36
C LYS A 155 0.69 23.63 16.52
N GLU A 156 -0.21 24.35 17.17
CA GLU A 156 0.10 25.16 18.36
C GLU A 156 0.61 24.34 19.54
N ASN A 157 0.18 23.08 19.64
CA ASN A 157 0.63 22.13 20.68
C ASN A 157 2.04 21.54 20.42
N GLY A 158 2.73 22.02 19.38
CA GLY A 158 4.06 21.55 19.01
C GLY A 158 4.09 20.24 18.20
N LYS A 159 2.96 19.58 18.01
CA LYS A 159 2.80 18.40 17.14
C LYS A 159 2.61 18.81 15.69
N TYR A 160 2.58 17.83 14.80
CA TYR A 160 2.44 18.04 13.35
C TYR A 160 1.28 17.21 12.79
N GLN A 161 0.62 17.75 11.77
CA GLN A 161 -0.34 17.00 10.94
C GLN A 161 0.37 16.57 9.67
N LEU A 162 0.42 15.25 9.43
CA LEU A 162 1.18 14.62 8.35
C LEU A 162 0.24 14.07 7.26
N ASN A 163 0.57 14.36 6.01
CA ASN A 163 -0.18 13.92 4.83
C ASN A 163 0.50 12.72 4.15
N LEU A 164 0.14 11.51 4.55
CA LEU A 164 0.67 10.29 3.95
C LEU A 164 0.20 10.09 2.49
N TRP A 165 -0.99 10.57 2.13
CA TRP A 165 -1.48 10.48 0.75
C TRP A 165 -0.59 11.28 -0.20
N MET A 166 -0.28 12.53 0.19
CA MET A 166 0.60 13.38 -0.59
C MET A 166 2.01 12.82 -0.68
N ALA A 167 2.54 12.25 0.41
CA ALA A 167 3.85 11.62 0.41
C ALA A 167 3.92 10.45 -0.57
N ASN A 168 2.94 9.54 -0.54
CA ASN A 168 2.88 8.42 -1.48
C ASN A 168 2.63 8.86 -2.92
N LYS A 169 1.83 9.92 -3.14
CA LYS A 169 1.67 10.52 -4.48
C LYS A 169 3.00 11.03 -5.03
N ILE A 170 3.79 11.72 -4.22
CA ILE A 170 5.13 12.22 -4.62
C ILE A 170 6.04 11.04 -4.98
N ILE A 171 6.05 9.98 -4.17
CA ILE A 171 6.84 8.77 -4.43
C ILE A 171 6.46 8.17 -5.79
N PHE A 172 5.19 8.07 -6.11
CA PHE A 172 4.73 7.56 -7.40
C PHE A 172 5.19 8.41 -8.58
N LEU A 173 5.09 9.74 -8.46
CA LEU A 173 5.55 10.67 -9.50
C LEU A 173 7.07 10.57 -9.70
N GLU A 174 7.85 10.51 -8.61
CA GLU A 174 9.31 10.32 -8.66
C GLU A 174 9.71 8.97 -9.25
N ALA A 175 8.89 7.93 -9.06
CA ALA A 175 9.08 6.60 -9.66
C ALA A 175 8.64 6.51 -11.13
N GLY A 176 8.18 7.62 -11.74
CA GLY A 176 7.84 7.69 -13.16
C GLY A 176 6.38 7.37 -13.50
N ILE A 177 5.50 7.27 -12.52
CA ILE A 177 4.05 7.14 -12.75
C ILE A 177 3.50 8.48 -13.24
N PRO A 178 2.78 8.54 -14.37
CA PRO A 178 2.14 9.75 -14.85
C PRO A 178 1.06 10.25 -13.87
N GLU A 179 0.95 11.55 -13.67
CA GLU A 179 -0.01 12.15 -12.72
C GLU A 179 -1.47 11.75 -13.01
N ALA A 180 -1.82 11.61 -14.29
CA ALA A 180 -3.17 11.26 -14.74
C ALA A 180 -3.64 9.84 -14.34
N VAL A 181 -2.74 8.96 -13.91
CA VAL A 181 -3.04 7.57 -13.53
C VAL A 181 -2.84 7.27 -12.04
N SER A 182 -2.64 8.32 -11.23
CA SER A 182 -2.57 8.23 -9.78
C SER A 182 -3.92 8.66 -9.19
N TYR A 183 -4.69 7.71 -8.70
CA TYR A 183 -5.99 7.95 -8.08
C TYR A 183 -5.86 7.96 -6.56
N THR A 184 -6.46 8.98 -5.90
CA THR A 184 -6.54 9.06 -4.44
C THR A 184 -8.01 9.05 -4.04
N HIS A 185 -8.46 8.03 -3.32
CA HIS A 185 -9.79 8.00 -2.73
C HIS A 185 -9.75 8.56 -1.31
N LEU A 186 -10.53 9.63 -1.12
CA LEU A 186 -10.61 10.38 0.13
C LEU A 186 -11.53 9.67 1.11
N ARG A 187 -11.02 9.38 2.32
CA ARG A 187 -11.69 8.87 3.52
C ARG A 187 -12.27 7.46 3.44
N ALA A 188 -11.84 6.60 4.37
CA ALA A 188 -12.69 5.55 4.86
C ALA A 188 -13.91 6.22 5.53
N HIS A 189 -15.13 5.96 5.03
CA HIS A 189 -16.32 6.34 5.77
C HIS A 189 -16.39 5.47 7.02
N GLU A 190 -16.13 6.07 8.18
CA GLU A 190 -16.57 5.45 9.42
C GLU A 190 -18.10 5.42 9.37
N THR A 191 -18.64 4.21 9.17
CA THR A 191 -20.06 3.98 9.42
C THR A 191 -20.23 3.96 10.93
N THR A 192 -20.78 5.04 11.44
CA THR A 192 -21.32 5.10 12.81
C THR A 192 -22.40 4.03 13.02
#